data_ffad933ccba73c72f6c572fc5d87e055
#
_entry.id   ffad933ccba73c72f6c572fc5d87e055
#
_cell.length_a   1.000
_cell.length_b   1.000
_cell.length_c   1.000
_cell.angle_alpha   90.00
_cell.angle_beta   90.00
_cell.angle_gamma   90.00
#
_symmetry.space_group_name_H-M   'P 1'
#
loop_
_entity.id
_entity.type
_entity.pdbx_description
1 polymer ?
#
loop_
_entity_poly.entity_id
_entity_poly.type
_entity_poly.pdbx_seq_one_letter_code
_entity_poly.pdbx_strand_id
1 'polypeptide(L)'
;MKDVFYLDTNIDTTTSTGDGIATLDLSSYVDPIARGRAKGTGLAIYKVHFDICDDDGNSPVAAATTGTFRAGIISLSGAPAAAVGSASLSSNVLNASNDLMIAGVDFYAGGTAAGDPAPHVFLEPSIEVPYVVVRDNACLVYDVGDNMTTEHVISIRLECAQITLDQATLNQLLRTQTV
;
A
#
# COMPACT_ATOMS: atom_id res chain seq x y z
N MET A 1 -13.74 23.24 3.65
CA MET A 1 -12.36 22.70 3.69
C MET A 1 -12.49 21.23 4.02
N LYS A 2 -11.95 20.32 3.23
CA LYS A 2 -11.92 18.90 3.62
C LYS A 2 -10.87 18.76 4.72
N ASP A 3 -11.22 18.12 5.82
CA ASP A 3 -10.26 17.85 6.90
C ASP A 3 -9.32 16.73 6.45
N VAL A 4 -8.26 17.13 5.75
CA VAL A 4 -7.21 16.20 5.29
C VAL A 4 -6.28 15.91 6.45
N PHE A 5 -5.97 14.64 6.64
CA PHE A 5 -5.04 14.14 7.64
C PHE A 5 -4.12 13.07 7.04
N TYR A 6 -3.10 12.70 7.80
CA TYR A 6 -2.13 11.71 7.36
C TYR A 6 -2.29 10.43 8.17
N LEU A 7 -2.15 9.30 7.48
CA LEU A 7 -1.96 7.97 8.07
C LEU A 7 -0.66 7.40 7.54
N ASP A 8 0.07 6.68 8.36
CA ASP A 8 1.36 6.10 7.98
C ASP A 8 1.51 4.68 8.51
N THR A 9 2.34 3.91 7.83
CA THR A 9 2.83 2.60 8.26
C THR A 9 4.15 2.30 7.57
N ASN A 10 4.89 1.36 8.09
CA ASN A 10 6.15 0.91 7.52
C ASN A 10 6.31 -0.62 7.62
N ILE A 11 7.27 -1.14 6.88
CA ILE A 11 7.66 -2.54 6.90
C ILE A 11 9.13 -2.69 6.51
N ASP A 12 9.84 -3.58 7.20
CA ASP A 12 11.21 -3.94 6.85
C ASP A 12 11.19 -5.06 5.81
N THR A 13 11.97 -4.92 4.76
CA THR A 13 12.16 -5.98 3.77
C THR A 13 13.14 -7.02 4.28
N THR A 14 13.12 -8.20 3.68
CA THR A 14 14.15 -9.22 3.86
C THR A 14 15.24 -9.08 2.79
N THR A 15 16.44 -9.59 3.05
CA THR A 15 17.52 -9.67 2.05
C THR A 15 17.30 -10.79 1.03
N SER A 16 16.56 -11.82 1.40
CA SER A 16 16.25 -12.95 0.53
C SER A 16 14.98 -12.73 -0.26
N THR A 17 14.83 -13.42 -1.38
CA THR A 17 13.56 -13.49 -2.10
C THR A 17 12.43 -13.91 -1.17
N GLY A 18 11.34 -13.19 -1.20
CA GLY A 18 10.20 -13.40 -0.32
C GLY A 18 9.31 -12.19 -0.21
N ASP A 19 8.26 -12.34 0.54
CA ASP A 19 7.21 -11.36 0.69
C ASP A 19 6.94 -11.02 2.16
N GLY A 20 6.35 -9.88 2.40
CA GLY A 20 5.92 -9.45 3.72
C GLY A 20 4.71 -8.53 3.69
N ILE A 21 4.07 -8.42 4.84
CA ILE A 21 2.83 -7.67 5.04
C ILE A 21 2.85 -6.89 6.34
N ALA A 22 2.50 -5.61 6.28
CA ALA A 22 2.16 -4.79 7.44
C ALA A 22 0.72 -4.28 7.30
N THR A 23 -0.04 -4.34 8.40
CA THR A 23 -1.45 -3.94 8.40
C THR A 23 -1.61 -2.54 8.96
N LEU A 24 -2.40 -1.73 8.27
CA LEU A 24 -2.89 -0.43 8.72
C LEU A 24 -4.37 -0.56 9.08
N ASP A 25 -4.71 -0.40 10.35
CA ASP A 25 -6.09 -0.44 10.84
C ASP A 25 -6.80 0.88 10.49
N LEU A 26 -7.86 0.78 9.71
CA LEU A 26 -8.70 1.88 9.27
C LEU A 26 -10.08 1.88 9.95
N SER A 27 -10.34 0.98 10.88
CA SER A 27 -11.65 0.77 11.51
C SER A 27 -12.21 2.02 12.19
N SER A 28 -11.33 2.92 12.68
CA SER A 28 -11.73 4.19 13.28
C SER A 28 -12.17 5.25 12.27
N TYR A 29 -11.87 5.06 10.99
CA TYR A 29 -12.11 6.04 9.92
C TYR A 29 -13.19 5.61 8.95
N VAL A 30 -13.54 4.33 8.94
CA VAL A 30 -14.49 3.74 7.98
C VAL A 30 -15.65 3.12 8.75
N ASP A 31 -16.87 3.44 8.35
CA ASP A 31 -18.09 2.77 8.84
C ASP A 31 -18.90 2.27 7.65
N PRO A 32 -18.62 1.04 7.15
CA PRO A 32 -19.31 0.46 6.02
C PRO A 32 -20.72 -0.01 6.37
N ILE A 33 -21.00 -0.19 7.67
CA ILE A 33 -22.31 -0.61 8.16
C ILE A 33 -23.04 0.63 8.64
N ALA A 34 -23.81 1.21 7.77
CA ALA A 34 -24.68 2.34 8.10
C ALA A 34 -25.78 1.92 9.09
N ARG A 35 -25.43 1.54 10.31
CA ARG A 35 -26.29 1.03 11.39
C ARG A 35 -27.62 1.83 11.55
N GLY A 36 -28.55 1.61 10.61
CA GLY A 36 -29.82 2.35 10.54
C GLY A 36 -29.72 3.78 10.01
N ARG A 37 -28.55 4.20 9.47
CA ARG A 37 -28.34 5.50 8.81
C ARG A 37 -28.41 5.32 7.29
N ALA A 38 -28.91 6.35 6.59
CA ALA A 38 -28.98 6.35 5.13
C ALA A 38 -27.60 6.54 4.44
N LYS A 39 -26.52 6.73 5.21
CA LYS A 39 -25.19 7.08 4.73
C LYS A 39 -24.12 6.37 5.55
N GLY A 40 -23.10 5.84 4.87
CA GLY A 40 -21.90 5.31 5.49
C GLY A 40 -20.72 6.26 5.37
N THR A 41 -19.60 5.89 5.99
CA THR A 41 -18.35 6.64 5.95
C THR A 41 -17.27 5.81 5.26
N GLY A 42 -16.59 6.41 4.30
CA GLY A 42 -15.40 5.86 3.65
C GLY A 42 -14.20 6.78 3.84
N LEU A 43 -13.03 6.28 3.48
CA LEU A 43 -11.77 7.02 3.50
C LEU A 43 -11.32 7.27 2.07
N ALA A 44 -11.28 8.54 1.64
CA ALA A 44 -10.70 8.93 0.37
C ALA A 44 -9.20 9.15 0.54
N ILE A 45 -8.39 8.44 -0.23
CA ILE A 45 -6.94 8.57 -0.30
C ILE A 45 -6.62 9.35 -1.57
N TYR A 46 -5.97 10.51 -1.41
CA TYR A 46 -5.63 11.43 -2.49
C TYR A 46 -4.22 11.24 -3.00
N LYS A 47 -3.33 10.82 -2.11
CA LYS A 47 -1.93 10.62 -2.45
C LYS A 47 -1.28 9.60 -1.51
N VAL A 48 -0.30 8.88 -2.02
CA VAL A 48 0.55 7.97 -1.26
C VAL A 48 1.99 8.38 -1.47
N HIS A 49 2.67 8.75 -0.40
CA HIS A 49 4.10 9.01 -0.42
C HIS A 49 4.83 7.74 -0.02
N PHE A 50 5.75 7.31 -0.85
CA PHE A 50 6.67 6.22 -0.56
C PHE A 50 8.02 6.80 -0.15
N ASP A 51 8.56 6.32 0.95
CA ASP A 51 9.93 6.57 1.40
C ASP A 51 10.61 5.22 1.60
N ILE A 52 11.74 5.04 0.92
CA ILE A 52 12.52 3.82 0.96
C ILE A 52 13.91 4.19 1.46
N CYS A 53 14.29 3.66 2.60
CA CYS A 53 15.60 3.85 3.20
C CYS A 53 16.26 2.50 3.51
N ASP A 54 17.54 2.53 3.87
CA ASP A 54 18.20 1.35 4.41
C ASP A 54 17.72 1.06 5.85
N ASP A 55 18.16 -0.04 6.43
CA ASP A 55 17.79 -0.47 7.79
C ASP A 55 18.29 0.49 8.89
N ASP A 56 19.31 1.31 8.60
CA ASP A 56 19.80 2.38 9.47
C ASP A 56 19.04 3.71 9.31
N GLY A 57 18.07 3.79 8.39
CA GLY A 57 17.28 4.98 8.09
C GLY A 57 17.98 5.99 7.20
N ASN A 58 19.08 5.62 6.54
CA ASN A 58 19.77 6.45 5.58
C ASN A 58 19.16 6.29 4.17
N SER A 59 19.53 7.20 3.29
CA SER A 59 19.22 7.05 1.87
C SER A 59 19.80 5.74 1.35
N PRO A 60 19.08 4.98 0.51
CA PRO A 60 19.59 3.73 -0.04
C PRO A 60 20.95 3.93 -0.71
N VAL A 61 21.94 3.15 -0.31
CA VAL A 61 23.30 3.32 -0.79
C VAL A 61 23.48 2.67 -2.15
N ALA A 62 23.78 3.47 -3.14
CA ALA A 62 23.89 3.04 -4.54
C ALA A 62 25.01 2.03 -4.82
N ALA A 63 26.18 2.20 -4.21
CA ALA A 63 27.41 1.59 -4.72
C ALA A 63 27.59 0.09 -4.42
N ALA A 64 26.84 -0.47 -3.51
CA ALA A 64 26.96 -1.88 -3.09
C ALA A 64 25.62 -2.62 -3.03
N THR A 65 24.53 -1.93 -3.30
CA THR A 65 23.18 -2.51 -3.19
C THR A 65 22.80 -3.16 -4.52
N THR A 66 22.41 -4.41 -4.46
CA THR A 66 21.83 -5.13 -5.60
C THR A 66 20.47 -5.67 -5.21
N GLY A 67 19.67 -5.99 -6.20
CA GLY A 67 18.37 -6.61 -6.01
C GLY A 67 17.19 -5.71 -6.40
N THR A 68 16.03 -6.30 -6.35
CA THR A 68 14.78 -5.62 -6.74
C THR A 68 13.64 -6.06 -5.82
N PHE A 69 12.75 -5.14 -5.52
CA PHE A 69 11.48 -5.48 -4.91
C PHE A 69 10.35 -4.64 -5.50
N ARG A 70 9.16 -5.17 -5.39
CA ARG A 70 7.91 -4.46 -5.64
C ARG A 70 7.15 -4.31 -4.35
N ALA A 71 6.59 -3.14 -4.09
CA ALA A 71 5.77 -2.90 -2.93
C ALA A 71 4.50 -2.13 -3.30
N GLY A 72 3.50 -2.22 -2.44
CA GLY A 72 2.26 -1.47 -2.65
C GLY A 72 1.35 -1.54 -1.45
N ILE A 73 0.42 -0.60 -1.41
CA ILE A 73 -0.66 -0.61 -0.44
C ILE A 73 -1.95 -1.08 -1.10
N ILE A 74 -2.63 -2.03 -0.45
CA ILE A 74 -3.86 -2.65 -0.93
C ILE A 74 -4.97 -2.52 0.11
N SER A 75 -6.20 -2.41 -0.34
CA SER A 75 -7.40 -2.41 0.52
C SER A 75 -7.83 -3.85 0.80
N LEU A 76 -7.87 -4.25 2.07
CA LEU A 76 -8.30 -5.59 2.48
C LEU A 76 -9.37 -5.51 3.58
N SER A 77 -10.10 -6.61 3.78
CA SER A 77 -11.05 -6.76 4.89
C SER A 77 -10.63 -7.91 5.80
N GLY A 78 -10.86 -7.74 7.11
CA GLY A 78 -10.62 -8.79 8.10
C GLY A 78 -9.16 -8.98 8.49
N ALA A 79 -8.75 -10.18 8.86
CA ALA A 79 -7.39 -10.53 9.27
C ALA A 79 -6.47 -10.73 8.04
N PRO A 80 -5.74 -9.70 7.63
CA PRO A 80 -5.09 -9.69 6.31
C PRO A 80 -3.98 -10.73 6.17
N ALA A 81 -3.25 -11.00 7.23
CA ALA A 81 -2.18 -12.00 7.21
C ALA A 81 -2.65 -13.43 6.93
N ALA A 82 -3.92 -13.73 7.17
CA ALA A 82 -4.51 -15.04 6.89
C ALA A 82 -5.15 -15.11 5.49
N ALA A 83 -5.59 -13.96 4.95
CA ALA A 83 -6.26 -13.89 3.66
C ALA A 83 -5.27 -13.80 2.48
N VAL A 84 -4.08 -13.29 2.74
CA VAL A 84 -3.01 -13.16 1.75
C VAL A 84 -1.93 -14.15 2.13
N GLY A 85 -2.14 -15.42 1.84
CA GLY A 85 -1.12 -16.45 2.05
C GLY A 85 0.13 -16.14 1.22
N SER A 86 1.29 -16.39 1.79
CA SER A 86 2.61 -16.04 1.23
C SER A 86 2.84 -16.48 -0.23
N ALA A 87 2.19 -17.51 -0.69
CA ALA A 87 2.31 -17.99 -2.07
C ALA A 87 1.51 -17.17 -3.10
N SER A 88 0.65 -16.26 -2.66
CA SER A 88 -0.29 -15.54 -3.54
C SER A 88 0.05 -14.06 -3.74
N LEU A 89 1.00 -13.53 -2.95
CA LEU A 89 1.28 -12.09 -2.94
C LEU A 89 1.95 -11.59 -4.21
N SER A 90 2.91 -12.36 -4.73
CA SER A 90 3.80 -11.86 -5.78
C SER A 90 3.15 -11.74 -7.16
N SER A 91 2.26 -12.64 -7.53
CA SER A 91 1.81 -12.70 -8.93
C SER A 91 0.47 -11.99 -9.20
N ASN A 92 -0.39 -11.83 -8.19
CA ASN A 92 -1.75 -11.35 -8.42
C ASN A 92 -2.15 -10.11 -7.61
N VAL A 93 -1.44 -9.78 -6.54
CA VAL A 93 -1.84 -8.71 -5.62
C VAL A 93 -1.16 -7.39 -5.97
N LEU A 94 0.14 -7.40 -6.23
CA LEU A 94 0.93 -6.22 -6.59
C LEU A 94 0.86 -5.94 -8.10
N ASN A 95 -0.35 -5.74 -8.60
CA ASN A 95 -0.58 -5.48 -10.02
C ASN A 95 -1.52 -4.28 -10.19
N ALA A 96 -1.19 -3.34 -11.06
CA ALA A 96 -2.00 -2.16 -11.34
C ALA A 96 -3.41 -2.50 -11.86
N SER A 97 -3.65 -3.71 -12.37
CA SER A 97 -4.99 -4.18 -12.75
C SER A 97 -5.81 -4.73 -11.58
N ASN A 98 -5.25 -4.82 -10.38
CA ASN A 98 -5.97 -5.24 -9.19
C ASN A 98 -6.76 -4.05 -8.61
N ASP A 99 -8.07 -4.15 -8.61
CA ASP A 99 -8.98 -3.10 -8.09
C ASP A 99 -8.78 -2.78 -6.60
N LEU A 100 -8.15 -3.69 -5.85
CA LEU A 100 -7.81 -3.48 -4.45
C LEU A 100 -6.53 -2.67 -4.26
N MET A 101 -5.72 -2.51 -5.29
CA MET A 101 -4.45 -1.81 -5.21
C MET A 101 -4.67 -0.31 -5.16
N ILE A 102 -4.14 0.34 -4.14
CA ILE A 102 -4.26 1.78 -3.91
C ILE A 102 -3.08 2.50 -4.57
N ALA A 103 -1.87 2.02 -4.31
CA ALA A 103 -0.63 2.58 -4.86
C ALA A 103 0.46 1.52 -4.90
N GLY A 104 1.45 1.70 -5.76
CA GLY A 104 2.55 0.76 -5.88
C GLY A 104 3.84 1.38 -6.39
N VAL A 105 4.96 0.80 -5.95
CA VAL A 105 6.32 1.21 -6.27
C VAL A 105 7.17 0.00 -6.61
N ASP A 106 7.98 0.14 -7.66
CA ASP A 106 9.08 -0.75 -7.98
C ASP A 106 10.38 -0.12 -7.48
N PHE A 107 11.24 -0.89 -6.87
CA PHE A 107 12.57 -0.47 -6.46
C PHE A 107 13.64 -1.32 -7.13
N TYR A 108 14.60 -0.64 -7.72
CA TYR A 108 15.76 -1.24 -8.38
C TYR A 108 17.03 -0.72 -7.74
N ALA A 109 17.86 -1.62 -7.26
CA ALA A 109 19.21 -1.34 -6.85
C ALA A 109 20.17 -1.86 -7.95
N GLY A 110 20.82 -0.95 -8.62
CA GLY A 110 21.66 -1.28 -9.77
C GLY A 110 23.00 -1.83 -9.36
N GLY A 111 23.31 -3.10 -9.59
CA GLY A 111 24.55 -3.83 -9.32
C GLY A 111 25.87 -3.05 -9.35
N THR A 112 26.99 -3.72 -9.45
CA THR A 112 28.38 -3.21 -9.30
C THR A 112 28.81 -2.06 -10.24
N ALA A 113 28.00 -1.67 -11.19
CA ALA A 113 28.25 -0.56 -12.10
C ALA A 113 27.23 0.57 -11.83
N ALA A 114 27.52 1.39 -10.82
CA ALA A 114 27.05 2.76 -10.70
C ALA A 114 25.60 3.07 -11.22
N GLY A 115 24.61 2.31 -10.79
CA GLY A 115 23.22 2.68 -10.94
C GLY A 115 22.73 3.19 -9.61
N ASP A 116 22.22 4.40 -9.57
CA ASP A 116 21.56 4.92 -8.37
C ASP A 116 20.30 4.07 -8.10
N PRO A 117 20.00 3.68 -6.85
CA PRO A 117 18.74 3.07 -6.50
C PRO A 117 17.60 4.01 -6.93
N ALA A 118 16.66 3.48 -7.69
CA ALA A 118 15.57 4.28 -8.22
C ALA A 118 14.23 3.68 -7.85
N PRO A 119 13.46 4.33 -6.96
CA PRO A 119 12.06 4.01 -6.80
C PRO A 119 11.27 4.48 -8.03
N HIS A 120 10.41 3.64 -8.55
CA HIS A 120 9.51 3.95 -9.64
C HIS A 120 8.07 3.70 -9.20
N VAL A 121 7.32 4.76 -8.96
CA VAL A 121 5.88 4.67 -8.65
C VAL A 121 5.12 4.35 -9.94
N PHE A 122 4.49 3.18 -10.01
CA PHE A 122 3.75 2.74 -11.20
C PHE A 122 2.23 2.91 -11.07
N LEU A 123 1.73 3.11 -9.85
CA LEU A 123 0.33 3.39 -9.55
C LEU A 123 0.23 4.34 -8.36
N GLU A 124 -0.56 5.39 -8.50
CA GLU A 124 -0.82 6.37 -7.43
C GLU A 124 -2.20 6.99 -7.63
N PRO A 125 -3.00 7.18 -6.56
CA PRO A 125 -4.23 7.97 -6.62
C PRO A 125 -3.90 9.46 -6.79
N SER A 126 -4.89 10.25 -7.18
CA SER A 126 -4.74 11.70 -7.31
C SER A 126 -5.89 12.45 -6.64
N ILE A 127 -5.72 13.77 -6.48
CA ILE A 127 -6.79 14.64 -5.95
C ILE A 127 -8.05 14.59 -6.83
N GLU A 128 -7.88 14.43 -8.14
CA GLU A 128 -8.98 14.36 -9.09
C GLU A 128 -9.67 13.00 -9.08
N VAL A 129 -8.88 11.93 -8.87
CA VAL A 129 -9.35 10.54 -8.84
C VAL A 129 -8.80 9.87 -7.57
N PRO A 130 -9.39 10.15 -6.39
CA PRO A 130 -8.97 9.52 -5.15
C PRO A 130 -9.38 8.05 -5.13
N TYR A 131 -8.58 7.23 -4.46
CA TYR A 131 -9.01 5.87 -4.12
C TYR A 131 -9.87 5.92 -2.86
N VAL A 132 -11.07 5.35 -2.92
CA VAL A 132 -11.99 5.34 -1.78
C VAL A 132 -11.99 3.98 -1.11
N VAL A 133 -11.46 3.91 0.11
CA VAL A 133 -11.47 2.71 0.94
C VAL A 133 -12.76 2.66 1.74
N VAL A 134 -13.42 1.51 1.71
CA VAL A 134 -14.62 1.19 2.53
C VAL A 134 -14.40 -0.05 3.40
N ARG A 135 -13.17 -0.54 3.45
CA ARG A 135 -12.74 -1.65 4.28
C ARG A 135 -12.03 -1.17 5.53
N ASP A 136 -12.07 -1.97 6.56
CA ASP A 136 -11.50 -1.69 7.88
C ASP A 136 -9.97 -1.77 7.94
N ASN A 137 -9.33 -2.33 6.89
CA ASN A 137 -7.88 -2.46 6.83
C ASN A 137 -7.33 -2.09 5.46
N ALA A 138 -6.11 -1.58 5.45
CA ALA A 138 -5.21 -1.57 4.31
C ALA A 138 -3.90 -2.28 4.69
N CYS A 139 -3.24 -2.86 3.71
CA CYS A 139 -2.00 -3.59 3.91
C CYS A 139 -0.89 -3.05 3.03
N LEU A 140 0.23 -2.72 3.63
CA LEU A 140 1.48 -2.51 2.93
C LEU A 140 2.11 -3.88 2.70
N VAL A 141 2.35 -4.21 1.45
CA VAL A 141 2.85 -5.51 0.99
C VAL A 141 4.09 -5.28 0.18
N TYR A 142 5.09 -6.16 0.32
CA TYR A 142 6.24 -6.19 -0.58
C TYR A 142 6.53 -7.62 -1.05
N ASP A 143 7.22 -7.69 -2.17
CA ASP A 143 7.77 -8.93 -2.74
C ASP A 143 9.18 -8.66 -3.27
N VAL A 144 10.18 -9.34 -2.69
CA VAL A 144 11.57 -9.28 -3.12
C VAL A 144 11.76 -10.27 -4.26
N GLY A 145 11.89 -9.76 -5.47
CA GLY A 145 12.02 -10.57 -6.69
C GLY A 145 13.43 -11.07 -6.94
N ASP A 146 14.45 -10.33 -6.47
CA ASP A 146 15.85 -10.74 -6.53
C ASP A 146 16.55 -10.33 -5.23
N ASN A 147 17.47 -11.17 -4.74
CA ASN A 147 18.10 -11.00 -3.44
C ASN A 147 18.70 -9.60 -3.26
N MET A 148 18.33 -8.97 -2.17
CA MET A 148 18.85 -7.67 -1.76
C MET A 148 20.19 -7.86 -1.04
N THR A 149 21.10 -6.90 -1.21
CA THR A 149 22.36 -6.90 -0.46
C THR A 149 22.16 -6.46 0.99
N THR A 150 21.20 -5.55 1.21
CA THR A 150 20.83 -5.02 2.53
C THR A 150 19.31 -5.01 2.68
N GLU A 151 18.84 -5.04 3.90
CA GLU A 151 17.43 -4.81 4.21
C GLU A 151 17.08 -3.34 3.96
N HIS A 152 15.83 -3.09 3.63
CA HIS A 152 15.30 -1.73 3.43
C HIS A 152 14.02 -1.57 4.24
N VAL A 153 13.80 -0.36 4.69
CA VAL A 153 12.54 0.04 5.31
C VAL A 153 11.68 0.75 4.27
N ILE A 154 10.50 0.22 4.04
CA ILE A 154 9.49 0.84 3.18
C ILE A 154 8.50 1.56 4.08
N SER A 155 8.51 2.88 4.06
CA SER A 155 7.55 3.72 4.78
C SER A 155 6.56 4.32 3.80
N ILE A 156 5.29 4.36 4.19
CA ILE A 156 4.26 5.05 3.42
C ILE A 156 3.55 6.08 4.27
N ARG A 157 3.13 7.17 3.62
CA ARG A 157 2.25 8.17 4.21
C ARG A 157 1.11 8.46 3.25
N LEU A 158 -0.12 8.31 3.74
CA LEU A 158 -1.35 8.52 2.99
C LEU A 158 -1.92 9.91 3.29
N GLU A 159 -2.20 10.69 2.27
CA GLU A 159 -3.04 11.90 2.38
C GLU A 159 -4.49 11.51 2.23
N CYS A 160 -5.28 11.63 3.29
CA CYS A 160 -6.65 11.14 3.30
C CYS A 160 -7.65 12.11 3.94
N ALA A 161 -8.93 11.89 3.63
CA ALA A 161 -10.04 12.51 4.32
C ALA A 161 -11.21 11.54 4.45
N GLN A 162 -11.93 11.64 5.57
CA GLN A 162 -13.20 10.93 5.69
C GLN A 162 -14.24 11.56 4.76
N ILE A 163 -14.99 10.70 4.07
CA ILE A 163 -16.09 11.11 3.19
C ILE A 163 -17.35 10.37 3.54
N THR A 164 -18.46 11.03 3.34
CA THR A 164 -19.79 10.43 3.50
C THR A 164 -20.23 9.83 2.17
N LEU A 165 -20.64 8.58 2.19
CA LEU A 165 -21.11 7.83 1.02
C LEU A 165 -22.60 7.53 1.15
N ASP A 166 -23.33 7.62 0.05
CA ASP A 166 -24.69 7.09 -0.01
C ASP A 166 -24.67 5.54 -0.06
N GLN A 167 -25.81 4.93 0.25
CA GLN A 167 -25.91 3.47 0.36
C GLN A 167 -25.65 2.77 -0.98
N ALA A 168 -26.00 3.37 -2.10
CA ALA A 168 -25.78 2.78 -3.43
C ALA A 168 -24.30 2.73 -3.77
N THR A 169 -23.60 3.86 -3.61
CA THR A 169 -22.15 3.97 -3.81
C THR A 169 -21.37 3.06 -2.86
N LEU A 170 -21.76 3.04 -1.59
CA LEU A 170 -21.14 2.17 -0.59
C LEU A 170 -21.27 0.68 -0.98
N ASN A 171 -22.45 0.23 -1.37
CA ASN A 171 -22.68 -1.15 -1.80
C ASN A 171 -21.88 -1.49 -3.07
N GLN A 172 -21.75 -0.55 -3.99
CA GLN A 172 -20.92 -0.75 -5.18
C GLN A 172 -19.44 -0.92 -4.82
N LEU A 173 -18.89 -0.04 -3.99
CA LEU A 173 -17.50 -0.11 -3.54
C LEU A 173 -17.23 -1.37 -2.72
N LEU A 174 -18.16 -1.77 -1.85
CA LEU A 174 -18.03 -3.03 -1.10
C LEU A 174 -17.96 -4.25 -2.01
N ARG A 175 -18.68 -4.25 -3.14
CA ARG A 175 -18.61 -5.35 -4.12
C ARG A 175 -17.28 -5.37 -4.87
N THR A 176 -16.76 -4.22 -5.29
CA THR A 176 -15.48 -4.13 -6.01
C THR A 176 -14.30 -4.43 -5.10
N GLN A 177 -14.38 -4.12 -3.81
CA GLN A 177 -13.34 -4.36 -2.82
C GLN A 177 -13.54 -5.69 -2.05
N THR A 178 -14.36 -6.62 -2.57
CA THR A 178 -14.49 -7.97 -2.01
C THR A 178 -13.58 -8.93 -2.77
N VAL A 179 -12.70 -9.58 -2.07
CA VAL A 179 -11.89 -10.71 -2.57
C VAL A 179 -12.69 -11.98 -2.39
#